data_3709d9ca74f48f93baa2abfcdfd268f1
#
_entry.id   3709d9ca74f48f93baa2abfcdfd268f1
#
_cell.length_a   1.000
_cell.length_b   1.000
_cell.length_c   1.000
_cell.angle_alpha   90.00
_cell.angle_beta   90.00
_cell.angle_gamma   90.00
#
_symmetry.space_group_name_H-M   'P 1'
#
loop_
_entity.id
_entity.type
_entity.pdbx_description
1 polymer ?
#
loop_
_entity_poly.entity_id
_entity_poly.type
_entity_poly.pdbx_seq_one_letter_code
_entity_poly.pdbx_strand_id
1 'polypeptide(L)'
;MGQLRNKSHGVGQNHIQIVPAGDVLVFNFPYSGGWDRISMHLSRFYVKRCIGIPGDSLQIKGGFYEINGRRGIGNLNDQEMLSNYRGEYPQGIYNTYPFDYRLGWNFINFGPLYLPRKGDTLPIDTSAVRIYYKMIKYESGLNLQEREGQVWCGDSLVERYTFRTNWYFMGGDNMWNSQDSRYLGPIPEEF
;
A
#
# COMPACT_ATOMS: atom_id res chain seq x y z
N MET A 1 38.12 -23.91 -24.09
CA MET A 1 36.90 -24.71 -24.31
C MET A 1 36.15 -24.82 -22.98
N GLY A 2 35.21 -23.93 -22.71
CA GLY A 2 34.40 -23.93 -21.49
C GLY A 2 32.97 -24.39 -21.83
N GLN A 3 32.55 -25.50 -21.24
CA GLN A 3 31.23 -26.06 -21.44
C GLN A 3 30.17 -25.23 -20.69
N LEU A 4 29.19 -24.69 -21.41
CA LEU A 4 27.96 -24.16 -20.89
C LEU A 4 27.09 -25.32 -20.37
N ARG A 5 26.89 -25.39 -19.07
CA ARG A 5 25.91 -26.32 -18.48
C ARG A 5 24.51 -25.70 -18.58
N ASN A 6 23.68 -26.23 -19.46
CA ASN A 6 22.24 -26.05 -19.45
C ASN A 6 21.67 -26.63 -18.16
N LYS A 7 21.10 -25.78 -17.28
CA LYS A 7 20.23 -26.23 -16.20
C LYS A 7 18.81 -26.38 -16.76
N SER A 8 18.34 -27.60 -16.83
CA SER A 8 16.96 -27.99 -17.11
C SER A 8 16.02 -27.34 -16.07
N HIS A 9 15.00 -26.66 -16.56
CA HIS A 9 13.91 -26.12 -15.73
C HIS A 9 13.02 -27.27 -15.29
N GLY A 10 13.07 -27.61 -14.00
CA GLY A 10 12.09 -28.46 -13.34
C GLY A 10 10.76 -27.70 -13.19
N VAL A 11 9.69 -28.29 -13.69
CA VAL A 11 8.31 -27.83 -13.53
C VAL A 11 7.88 -28.05 -12.07
N GLY A 12 7.38 -27.00 -11.43
CA GLY A 12 6.47 -27.12 -10.29
C GLY A 12 7.04 -26.91 -8.91
N GLN A 13 7.19 -25.65 -8.53
CA GLN A 13 6.80 -25.14 -7.20
C GLN A 13 6.58 -23.64 -7.37
N ASN A 14 5.35 -23.20 -7.18
CA ASN A 14 5.02 -21.77 -7.06
C ASN A 14 5.64 -21.25 -5.75
N HIS A 15 6.94 -20.93 -5.79
CA HIS A 15 7.54 -20.10 -4.76
C HIS A 15 6.98 -18.69 -4.97
N ILE A 16 6.06 -18.30 -4.11
CA ILE A 16 5.70 -16.90 -3.94
C ILE A 16 7.02 -16.21 -3.57
N GLN A 17 7.60 -15.48 -4.51
CA GLN A 17 8.84 -14.76 -4.28
C GLN A 17 8.47 -13.54 -3.42
N ILE A 18 8.75 -13.62 -2.11
CA ILE A 18 8.57 -12.48 -1.20
C ILE A 18 9.50 -11.38 -1.69
N VAL A 19 8.91 -10.27 -2.12
CA VAL A 19 9.66 -9.10 -2.54
C VAL A 19 10.30 -8.46 -1.31
N PRO A 20 11.63 -8.27 -1.27
CA PRO A 20 12.27 -7.60 -0.16
C PRO A 20 11.91 -6.12 -0.09
N ALA A 21 11.83 -5.57 1.14
CA ALA A 21 11.77 -4.12 1.32
C ALA A 21 13.05 -3.47 0.78
N GLY A 22 12.89 -2.35 0.08
CA GLY A 22 13.99 -1.62 -0.57
C GLY A 22 14.16 -1.89 -2.06
N ASP A 23 13.65 -2.99 -2.59
CA ASP A 23 13.75 -3.31 -4.02
C ASP A 23 12.89 -2.36 -4.88
N VAL A 24 13.39 -2.09 -6.09
CA VAL A 24 12.64 -1.32 -7.10
C VAL A 24 11.89 -2.29 -8.01
N LEU A 25 10.57 -2.12 -8.07
CA LEU A 25 9.66 -3.00 -8.78
C LEU A 25 8.93 -2.29 -9.89
N VAL A 26 8.56 -3.07 -10.89
CA VAL A 26 7.60 -2.69 -11.94
C VAL A 26 6.29 -3.40 -11.63
N PHE A 27 5.20 -2.64 -11.54
CA PHE A 27 3.87 -3.18 -11.27
C PHE A 27 2.80 -2.47 -12.09
N ASN A 28 1.67 -3.10 -12.27
CA ASN A 28 0.54 -2.54 -13.00
C ASN A 28 -0.14 -1.40 -12.22
N PHE A 29 -0.54 -0.36 -12.92
CA PHE A 29 -1.31 0.73 -12.31
C PHE A 29 -2.65 0.20 -11.74
N PRO A 30 -2.99 0.52 -10.46
CA PRO A 30 -4.07 -0.16 -9.76
C PRO A 30 -5.49 0.43 -9.97
N TYR A 31 -5.69 1.30 -10.95
CA TYR A 31 -6.98 1.97 -11.19
C TYR A 31 -7.30 2.09 -12.68
N SER A 32 -7.69 0.98 -13.33
CA SER A 32 -8.02 0.98 -14.75
C SER A 32 -9.39 1.57 -15.07
N GLY A 33 -10.32 1.54 -14.11
CA GLY A 33 -11.73 1.94 -14.30
C GLY A 33 -12.20 3.11 -13.43
N GLY A 34 -11.27 3.84 -12.78
CA GLY A 34 -11.61 4.92 -11.86
C GLY A 34 -11.03 4.72 -10.44
N TRP A 35 -10.95 5.79 -9.66
CA TRP A 35 -10.28 5.82 -8.34
C TRP A 35 -11.07 5.18 -7.19
N ASP A 36 -12.30 4.77 -7.44
CA ASP A 36 -13.20 4.18 -6.45
C ASP A 36 -12.97 2.67 -6.24
N ARG A 37 -12.31 2.02 -7.22
CA ARG A 37 -12.12 0.56 -7.22
C ARG A 37 -10.74 0.17 -7.71
N ILE A 38 -10.05 -0.67 -6.93
CA ILE A 38 -8.78 -1.31 -7.35
C ILE A 38 -9.09 -2.24 -8.53
N SER A 39 -8.38 -2.06 -9.64
CA SER A 39 -8.46 -2.88 -10.84
C SER A 39 -7.18 -2.73 -11.66
N MET A 40 -6.57 -3.84 -12.06
CA MET A 40 -5.31 -3.86 -12.79
C MET A 40 -5.43 -3.20 -14.16
N HIS A 41 -4.52 -2.27 -14.47
CA HIS A 41 -4.41 -1.69 -15.81
C HIS A 41 -3.32 -2.42 -16.61
N LEU A 42 -3.71 -3.30 -17.53
CA LEU A 42 -2.81 -4.24 -18.19
C LEU A 42 -1.69 -3.59 -19.06
N SER A 43 -1.87 -2.35 -19.49
CA SER A 43 -0.91 -1.64 -20.37
C SER A 43 -0.26 -0.41 -19.72
N ARG A 44 -0.51 -0.15 -18.44
CA ARG A 44 0.09 0.97 -17.70
C ARG A 44 0.87 0.46 -16.50
N PHE A 45 2.17 0.75 -16.48
CA PHE A 45 3.09 0.27 -15.46
C PHE A 45 3.67 1.44 -14.68
N TYR A 46 3.95 1.18 -13.41
CA TYR A 46 4.69 2.08 -12.53
C TYR A 46 5.97 1.41 -12.06
N VAL A 47 7.00 2.23 -11.87
CA VAL A 47 8.27 1.82 -11.28
C VAL A 47 8.39 2.54 -9.93
N LYS A 48 8.40 1.80 -8.83
CA LYS A 48 8.50 2.34 -7.48
C LYS A 48 9.35 1.42 -6.60
N ARG A 49 9.83 1.99 -5.50
CA ARG A 49 10.51 1.22 -4.46
C ARG A 49 9.51 0.58 -3.52
N CYS A 50 9.73 -0.68 -3.17
CA CYS A 50 8.99 -1.37 -2.09
C CYS A 50 9.43 -0.77 -0.74
N ILE A 51 8.57 0.03 -0.13
CA ILE A 51 8.83 0.67 1.16
C ILE A 51 8.39 -0.24 2.30
N GLY A 52 7.24 -0.89 2.16
CA GLY A 52 6.70 -1.78 3.17
C GLY A 52 6.20 -3.08 2.55
N ILE A 53 6.45 -4.19 3.25
CA ILE A 53 6.07 -5.54 2.85
C ILE A 53 4.91 -6.05 3.70
N PRO A 54 4.22 -7.13 3.28
CA PRO A 54 3.14 -7.72 4.08
C PRO A 54 3.58 -8.04 5.51
N GLY A 55 2.79 -7.57 6.49
CA GLY A 55 3.06 -7.70 7.91
C GLY A 55 3.76 -6.50 8.54
N ASP A 56 4.17 -5.53 7.76
CA ASP A 56 4.75 -4.30 8.29
C ASP A 56 3.68 -3.33 8.79
N SER A 57 4.03 -2.58 9.82
CA SER A 57 3.33 -1.36 10.21
C SER A 57 4.12 -0.16 9.71
N LEU A 58 3.54 0.57 8.76
CA LEU A 58 4.15 1.70 8.09
C LEU A 58 3.54 3.02 8.56
N GLN A 59 4.38 4.01 8.76
CA GLN A 59 3.95 5.39 8.94
C GLN A 59 4.96 6.37 8.29
N ILE A 60 4.50 7.59 8.03
CA ILE A 60 5.38 8.71 7.69
C ILE A 60 5.28 9.70 8.83
N LYS A 61 6.39 10.06 9.42
CA LYS A 61 6.48 11.08 10.48
C LYS A 61 7.42 12.19 10.07
N GLY A 62 6.86 13.39 9.90
CA GLY A 62 7.64 14.57 9.51
C GLY A 62 8.38 14.36 8.19
N GLY A 63 7.79 13.64 7.22
CA GLY A 63 8.40 13.33 5.93
C GLY A 63 9.27 12.07 5.87
N PHE A 64 9.54 11.41 7.00
CA PHE A 64 10.34 10.19 7.03
C PHE A 64 9.48 8.92 7.10
N TYR A 65 9.79 7.94 6.26
CA TYR A 65 9.23 6.60 6.39
C TYR A 65 9.71 5.94 7.69
N GLU A 66 8.80 5.37 8.44
CA GLU A 66 9.07 4.50 9.58
C GLU A 66 8.36 3.16 9.38
N ILE A 67 9.14 2.08 9.36
CA ILE A 67 8.65 0.70 9.24
C ILE A 67 8.90 -0.02 10.55
N ASN A 68 7.85 -0.48 11.21
CA ASN A 68 7.94 -1.14 12.52
C ASN A 68 8.73 -0.31 13.55
N GLY A 69 8.55 1.02 13.50
CA GLY A 69 9.25 1.97 14.37
C GLY A 69 10.70 2.29 13.98
N ARG A 70 11.17 1.84 12.82
CA ARG A 70 12.55 2.08 12.34
C ARG A 70 12.56 2.93 11.07
N ARG A 71 13.49 3.87 10.98
CA ARG A 71 13.80 4.66 9.79
C ARG A 71 14.92 4.00 8.98
N GLY A 72 15.13 4.45 7.75
CA GLY A 72 16.28 4.05 6.94
C GLY A 72 15.92 3.39 5.60
N ILE A 73 14.64 3.45 5.20
CA ILE A 73 14.19 2.95 3.90
C ILE A 73 13.81 4.09 2.97
N GLY A 74 13.95 3.87 1.67
CA GLY A 74 13.65 4.86 0.62
C GLY A 74 14.80 5.86 0.39
N ASN A 75 14.53 6.92 -0.35
CA ASN A 75 15.49 7.99 -0.60
C ASN A 75 15.57 8.93 0.62
N LEU A 76 16.59 8.75 1.47
CA LEU A 76 16.76 9.52 2.70
C LEU A 76 17.00 11.00 2.44
N ASN A 77 17.70 11.37 1.37
CA ASN A 77 17.95 12.78 1.03
C ASN A 77 16.64 13.49 0.70
N ASP A 78 15.76 12.85 -0.04
CA ASP A 78 14.46 13.42 -0.41
C ASP A 78 13.54 13.55 0.82
N GLN A 79 13.59 12.57 1.72
CA GLN A 79 12.88 12.60 3.01
C GLN A 79 13.38 13.74 3.89
N GLU A 80 14.69 13.96 3.97
CA GLU A 80 15.29 15.06 4.71
C GLU A 80 14.90 16.44 4.11
N MET A 81 14.96 16.58 2.79
CA MET A 81 14.49 17.78 2.10
C MET A 81 13.02 18.07 2.41
N LEU A 82 12.18 17.04 2.39
CA LEU A 82 10.75 17.14 2.72
C LEU A 82 10.54 17.56 4.18
N SER A 83 11.26 16.94 5.11
CA SER A 83 11.20 17.27 6.54
C SER A 83 11.62 18.69 6.86
N ASN A 84 12.58 19.23 6.12
CA ASN A 84 13.09 20.59 6.30
C ASN A 84 12.30 21.67 5.56
N TYR A 85 11.36 21.29 4.71
CA TYR A 85 10.55 22.24 3.96
C TYR A 85 9.63 23.06 4.89
N ARG A 86 9.58 24.38 4.65
CA ARG A 86 8.80 25.34 5.47
C ARG A 86 7.84 26.19 4.65
N GLY A 87 7.75 25.92 3.34
CA GLY A 87 6.83 26.62 2.45
C GLY A 87 5.42 26.00 2.47
N GLU A 88 4.54 26.57 1.67
CA GLU A 88 3.21 26.01 1.42
C GLU A 88 3.31 24.82 0.46
N TYR A 89 2.56 23.78 0.74
CA TYR A 89 2.50 22.61 -0.13
C TYR A 89 1.57 22.85 -1.31
N PRO A 90 1.95 22.44 -2.54
CA PRO A 90 1.08 22.57 -3.69
C PRO A 90 -0.27 21.90 -3.44
N GLN A 91 -1.33 22.56 -3.91
CA GLN A 91 -2.69 22.05 -3.80
C GLN A 91 -2.81 20.69 -4.50
N GLY A 92 -3.40 19.72 -3.85
CA GLY A 92 -3.63 18.39 -4.40
C GLY A 92 -2.59 17.32 -4.04
N ILE A 93 -1.39 17.72 -3.53
CA ILE A 93 -0.42 16.73 -3.04
C ILE A 93 -0.51 16.50 -1.53
N TYR A 94 -1.20 17.37 -0.80
CA TYR A 94 -1.26 17.30 0.66
C TYR A 94 -2.10 16.12 1.16
N ASN A 95 -3.26 15.91 0.56
CA ASN A 95 -4.19 14.85 0.96
C ASN A 95 -3.76 13.49 0.39
N THR A 96 -3.80 12.46 1.24
CA THR A 96 -3.35 11.12 0.90
C THR A 96 -4.44 10.07 1.07
N TYR A 97 -4.17 8.86 0.61
CA TYR A 97 -4.98 7.68 0.87
C TYR A 97 -5.29 7.58 2.38
N PRO A 98 -6.48 7.20 2.79
CA PRO A 98 -7.66 6.88 1.96
C PRO A 98 -8.52 8.12 1.62
N PHE A 99 -7.98 9.34 1.74
CA PHE A 99 -8.65 10.63 1.52
C PHE A 99 -9.79 10.92 2.51
N ASP A 100 -9.65 10.41 3.72
CA ASP A 100 -10.58 10.66 4.82
C ASP A 100 -9.96 11.61 5.84
N TYR A 101 -10.49 12.82 5.94
CA TYR A 101 -9.98 13.88 6.82
C TYR A 101 -9.99 13.50 8.31
N ARG A 102 -10.82 12.55 8.71
CA ARG A 102 -10.94 12.08 10.10
C ARG A 102 -9.70 11.33 10.58
N LEU A 103 -8.90 10.80 9.67
CA LEU A 103 -7.63 10.15 9.97
C LEU A 103 -6.48 11.14 10.16
N GLY A 104 -6.62 12.38 9.66
CA GLY A 104 -5.59 13.40 9.70
C GLY A 104 -4.34 13.09 8.86
N TRP A 105 -4.41 12.09 7.98
CA TRP A 105 -3.28 11.65 7.17
C TRP A 105 -3.01 12.62 6.02
N ASN A 106 -1.73 12.90 5.83
CA ASN A 106 -1.23 13.68 4.72
C ASN A 106 0.16 13.17 4.32
N PHE A 107 0.75 13.71 3.27
CA PHE A 107 1.97 13.15 2.71
C PHE A 107 3.23 13.34 3.59
N ILE A 108 3.17 14.18 4.65
CA ILE A 108 4.22 14.38 5.66
C ILE A 108 3.98 13.53 6.89
N ASN A 109 2.71 13.33 7.26
CA ASN A 109 2.30 12.55 8.42
C ASN A 109 1.20 11.57 7.98
N PHE A 110 1.56 10.33 7.79
CA PHE A 110 0.71 9.27 7.26
C PHE A 110 0.76 8.05 8.16
N GLY A 111 -0.36 7.37 8.32
CA GLY A 111 -0.42 6.15 9.11
C GLY A 111 -0.71 6.38 10.59
N PRO A 112 -0.52 5.33 11.44
CA PRO A 112 0.03 4.03 11.06
C PRO A 112 -0.89 3.21 10.15
N LEU A 113 -0.30 2.55 9.16
CA LEU A 113 -0.96 1.63 8.26
C LEU A 113 -0.32 0.25 8.38
N TYR A 114 -1.06 -0.74 8.84
CA TYR A 114 -0.64 -2.13 8.76
C TYR A 114 -0.85 -2.67 7.35
N LEU A 115 0.15 -3.34 6.81
CA LEU A 115 0.11 -3.99 5.49
C LEU A 115 -0.26 -5.46 5.67
N PRO A 116 -1.51 -5.87 5.36
CA PRO A 116 -1.94 -7.23 5.64
C PRO A 116 -1.19 -8.28 4.84
N ARG A 117 -0.88 -9.39 5.50
CA ARG A 117 -0.49 -10.65 4.85
C ARG A 117 -1.74 -11.43 4.48
N LYS A 118 -1.61 -12.26 3.48
CA LYS A 118 -2.59 -13.31 3.23
C LYS A 118 -2.77 -14.18 4.48
N GLY A 119 -4.01 -14.29 4.96
CA GLY A 119 -4.38 -15.03 6.17
C GLY A 119 -4.45 -14.17 7.44
N ASP A 120 -3.95 -12.95 7.45
CA ASP A 120 -4.09 -12.07 8.62
C ASP A 120 -5.55 -11.68 8.83
N THR A 121 -5.98 -11.73 10.10
CA THR A 121 -7.33 -11.35 10.49
C THR A 121 -7.29 -10.10 11.35
N LEU A 122 -7.81 -8.99 10.82
CA LEU A 122 -7.86 -7.71 11.53
C LEU A 122 -9.25 -7.42 12.08
N PRO A 123 -9.36 -6.72 13.22
CA PRO A 123 -10.63 -6.12 13.63
C PRO A 123 -11.03 -5.02 12.62
N ILE A 124 -12.31 -4.93 12.33
CA ILE A 124 -12.87 -3.94 11.39
C ILE A 124 -13.84 -3.06 12.15
N ASP A 125 -13.31 -2.03 12.76
CA ASP A 125 -14.10 -0.91 13.31
C ASP A 125 -14.30 0.20 12.26
N THR A 126 -14.89 1.30 12.66
CA THR A 126 -15.14 2.45 11.79
C THR A 126 -13.87 3.13 11.28
N SER A 127 -12.77 3.05 12.00
CA SER A 127 -11.47 3.57 11.54
C SER A 127 -10.81 2.60 10.56
N ALA A 128 -10.83 1.31 10.86
CA ALA A 128 -10.28 0.27 10.01
C ALA A 128 -11.02 0.17 8.67
N VAL A 129 -12.36 0.28 8.64
CA VAL A 129 -13.10 0.25 7.38
C VAL A 129 -12.72 1.39 6.45
N ARG A 130 -12.45 2.60 6.97
CA ARG A 130 -12.00 3.73 6.16
C ARG A 130 -10.65 3.44 5.48
N ILE A 131 -9.75 2.79 6.21
CA ILE A 131 -8.42 2.43 5.71
C ILE A 131 -8.49 1.26 4.72
N TYR A 132 -9.21 0.20 5.08
CA TYR A 132 -9.15 -1.09 4.38
C TYR A 132 -10.29 -1.36 3.41
N TYR A 133 -11.29 -0.47 3.30
CA TYR A 133 -12.48 -0.69 2.47
C TYR A 133 -12.17 -1.08 1.03
N LYS A 134 -11.28 -0.34 0.36
CA LYS A 134 -10.91 -0.61 -1.05
C LYS A 134 -10.22 -1.97 -1.21
N MET A 135 -9.38 -2.34 -0.25
CA MET A 135 -8.66 -3.61 -0.23
C MET A 135 -9.64 -4.77 -0.03
N ILE A 136 -10.53 -4.67 0.98
CA ILE A 136 -11.56 -5.66 1.27
C ILE A 136 -12.52 -5.82 0.09
N LYS A 137 -12.97 -4.72 -0.49
CA LYS A 137 -13.85 -4.72 -1.66
C LYS A 137 -13.18 -5.39 -2.87
N TYR A 138 -11.87 -5.13 -3.08
CA TYR A 138 -11.10 -5.77 -4.15
C TYR A 138 -11.03 -7.29 -3.98
N GLU A 139 -10.66 -7.77 -2.79
CA GLU A 139 -10.46 -9.20 -2.52
C GLU A 139 -11.76 -10.00 -2.47
N SER A 140 -12.84 -9.41 -1.97
CA SER A 140 -14.04 -10.15 -1.59
C SER A 140 -15.32 -9.70 -2.31
N GLY A 141 -15.31 -8.52 -2.91
CA GLY A 141 -16.51 -7.89 -3.45
C GLY A 141 -17.47 -7.34 -2.38
N LEU A 142 -17.14 -7.46 -1.08
CA LEU A 142 -17.99 -7.00 0.01
C LEU A 142 -18.18 -5.48 -0.06
N ASN A 143 -19.41 -5.04 0.13
CA ASN A 143 -19.76 -3.62 0.21
C ASN A 143 -20.02 -3.25 1.67
N LEU A 144 -18.96 -2.85 2.37
CA LEU A 144 -19.02 -2.48 3.78
C LEU A 144 -19.60 -1.06 3.94
N GLN A 145 -20.40 -0.87 4.97
CA GLN A 145 -21.02 0.40 5.31
C GLN A 145 -20.87 0.68 6.81
N GLU A 146 -20.59 1.93 7.15
CA GLU A 146 -20.61 2.40 8.53
C GLU A 146 -22.04 2.84 8.88
N ARG A 147 -22.62 2.24 9.93
CA ARG A 147 -23.94 2.59 10.48
C ARG A 147 -23.85 2.58 12.00
N GLU A 148 -24.26 3.66 12.65
CA GLU A 148 -24.34 3.75 14.12
C GLU A 148 -23.05 3.36 14.85
N GLY A 149 -21.90 3.72 14.29
CA GLY A 149 -20.60 3.41 14.87
C GLY A 149 -20.13 1.96 14.68
N GLN A 150 -20.82 1.17 13.89
CA GLN A 150 -20.49 -0.21 13.56
C GLN A 150 -20.32 -0.39 12.04
N VAL A 151 -19.71 -1.50 11.63
CA VAL A 151 -19.47 -1.83 10.22
C VAL A 151 -20.38 -2.98 9.78
N TRP A 152 -21.10 -2.78 8.69
CA TRP A 152 -22.09 -3.70 8.16
C TRP A 152 -21.81 -4.10 6.72
N CYS A 153 -22.18 -5.33 6.35
CA CYS A 153 -22.31 -5.80 4.97
C CYS A 153 -23.74 -6.31 4.75
N GLY A 154 -24.57 -5.53 4.06
CA GLY A 154 -26.00 -5.77 4.05
C GLY A 154 -26.56 -5.66 5.47
N ASP A 155 -27.19 -6.73 5.96
CA ASP A 155 -27.75 -6.83 7.33
C ASP A 155 -26.83 -7.58 8.31
N SER A 156 -25.63 -7.93 7.89
CA SER A 156 -24.67 -8.64 8.73
C SER A 156 -23.64 -7.69 9.33
N LEU A 157 -23.45 -7.77 10.65
CA LEU A 157 -22.37 -7.06 11.36
C LEU A 157 -21.01 -7.66 10.98
N VAL A 158 -20.03 -6.80 10.69
CA VAL A 158 -18.66 -7.19 10.34
C VAL A 158 -17.71 -6.65 11.40
N GLU A 159 -17.23 -7.53 12.27
CA GLU A 159 -16.28 -7.16 13.33
C GLU A 159 -14.82 -7.47 12.96
N ARG A 160 -14.60 -8.41 12.04
CA ARG A 160 -13.28 -8.87 11.63
C ARG A 160 -13.27 -9.23 10.15
N TYR A 161 -12.08 -9.09 9.53
CA TYR A 161 -11.87 -9.53 8.15
C TYR A 161 -10.54 -10.30 8.03
N THR A 162 -10.56 -11.42 7.31
CA THR A 162 -9.36 -12.21 6.99
C THR A 162 -8.92 -11.89 5.56
N PHE A 163 -7.74 -11.31 5.42
CA PHE A 163 -7.18 -10.90 4.13
C PHE A 163 -6.79 -12.11 3.28
N ARG A 164 -7.00 -12.02 1.98
CA ARG A 164 -6.84 -13.12 1.02
C ARG A 164 -5.60 -13.00 0.15
N THR A 165 -4.98 -11.81 0.09
CA THR A 165 -3.73 -11.53 -0.63
C THR A 165 -2.74 -10.79 0.24
N ASN A 166 -1.49 -10.69 -0.22
CA ASN A 166 -0.45 -9.88 0.40
C ASN A 166 -0.49 -8.44 -0.14
N TRP A 167 -0.27 -7.46 0.74
CA TRP A 167 -0.33 -6.05 0.38
C TRP A 167 0.99 -5.34 0.62
N TYR A 168 1.44 -4.57 -0.37
CA TYR A 168 2.72 -3.86 -0.37
C TYR A 168 2.52 -2.36 -0.41
N PHE A 169 3.46 -1.61 0.17
CA PHE A 169 3.48 -0.16 0.06
C PHE A 169 4.64 0.27 -0.85
N MET A 170 4.30 0.88 -1.97
CA MET A 170 5.21 1.30 -3.02
C MET A 170 5.43 2.80 -2.94
N GLY A 171 6.67 3.25 -2.75
CA GLY A 171 7.05 4.66 -2.66
C GLY A 171 7.96 5.09 -3.81
N GLY A 172 7.75 6.30 -4.33
CA GLY A 172 8.67 6.90 -5.28
C GLY A 172 9.85 7.55 -4.59
N ASP A 173 11.05 7.40 -5.16
CA ASP A 173 12.27 8.02 -4.63
C ASP A 173 12.22 9.56 -4.67
N ASN A 174 11.54 10.16 -5.65
CA ASN A 174 11.22 11.58 -5.66
C ASN A 174 9.87 11.81 -4.97
N MET A 175 9.89 12.03 -3.67
CA MET A 175 8.69 12.15 -2.84
C MET A 175 7.81 13.34 -3.20
N TRP A 176 8.39 14.40 -3.75
CA TRP A 176 7.67 15.61 -4.16
C TRP A 176 6.85 15.43 -5.44
N ASN A 177 7.29 14.53 -6.31
CA ASN A 177 6.68 14.33 -7.62
C ASN A 177 6.50 12.83 -7.90
N SER A 178 5.83 12.13 -6.99
CA SER A 178 5.53 10.72 -7.14
C SER A 178 4.07 10.40 -6.84
N GLN A 179 3.39 9.85 -7.80
CA GLN A 179 2.11 9.16 -7.59
C GLN A 179 2.40 7.72 -7.17
N ASP A 180 2.30 7.44 -5.88
CA ASP A 180 2.66 6.17 -5.25
C ASP A 180 1.63 5.76 -4.18
N SER A 181 1.93 4.77 -3.33
CA SER A 181 0.98 4.25 -2.34
C SER A 181 0.48 5.27 -1.33
N ARG A 182 1.14 6.42 -1.17
CA ARG A 182 0.59 7.53 -0.39
C ARG A 182 -0.74 8.04 -0.96
N TYR A 183 -0.96 7.86 -2.27
CA TYR A 183 -2.16 8.28 -2.99
C TYR A 183 -2.97 7.08 -3.52
N LEU A 184 -2.27 6.05 -4.00
CA LEU A 184 -2.89 4.85 -4.57
C LEU A 184 -3.43 3.90 -3.48
N GLY A 185 -2.89 3.98 -2.26
CA GLY A 185 -3.06 2.95 -1.24
C GLY A 185 -2.13 1.76 -1.47
N PRO A 186 -2.22 0.72 -0.63
CA PRO A 186 -1.46 -0.51 -0.80
C PRO A 186 -1.74 -1.20 -2.14
N ILE A 187 -0.72 -1.88 -2.66
CA ILE A 187 -0.77 -2.61 -3.94
C ILE A 187 -0.83 -4.11 -3.63
N PRO A 188 -1.76 -4.86 -4.23
CA PRO A 188 -1.84 -6.31 -4.03
C PRO A 188 -0.74 -7.04 -4.81
N GLU A 189 -0.32 -8.20 -4.31
CA GLU A 189 0.83 -8.97 -4.83
C GLU A 189 0.72 -9.42 -6.28
N GLU A 190 -0.49 -9.52 -6.82
CA GLU A 190 -0.74 -9.94 -8.19
C GLU A 190 -0.56 -8.83 -9.25
N PHE A 191 -0.28 -7.58 -8.86
CA PHE A 191 -0.07 -6.45 -9.78
C PHE A 191 1.40 -6.29 -10.14
#